data_03d338db94632ad01a7b6e9305543c2c
#
_entry.id   03d338db94632ad01a7b6e9305543c2c
#
_cell.length_a   1.000
_cell.length_b   1.000
_cell.length_c   1.000
_cell.angle_alpha   90.00
_cell.angle_beta   90.00
_cell.angle_gamma   90.00
#
_symmetry.space_group_name_H-M   'P 1'
#
loop_
_entity.id
_entity.type
_entity.pdbx_description
1 polymer ?
#
loop_
_entity_poly.entity_id
_entity_poly.type
_entity_poly.pdbx_seq_one_letter_code
_entity_poly.pdbx_strand_id
1 'polypeptide(L)'
;MNDLEKIIKVLLLFAVMILPAGVARGQEKAEDFKEFVERFVSDCEFQRSRVLFPVEALLHEEDTVRVVVVDEKDWGECVSFSDYIVKVGPSVTDGATVMIVQGKDNGVLVEYRFGLADSKWFLKRLEDYSM
;
A
#
# COMPACT_ATOMS: atom_id res chain seq x y z
N MET A 1 -13.76 14.83 -8.11
CA MET A 1 -12.89 14.33 -7.06
C MET A 1 -13.01 12.82 -6.99
N ASN A 2 -11.89 12.13 -6.93
CA ASN A 2 -11.92 10.68 -6.87
C ASN A 2 -12.12 10.21 -5.43
N ASP A 3 -12.38 8.91 -5.26
CA ASP A 3 -12.66 8.36 -3.93
C ASP A 3 -11.47 8.48 -2.99
N LEU A 4 -10.27 8.42 -3.54
CA LEU A 4 -9.05 8.55 -2.77
C LEU A 4 -8.99 9.92 -2.06
N GLU A 5 -9.26 10.99 -2.79
CA GLU A 5 -9.26 12.32 -2.20
C GLU A 5 -10.33 12.49 -1.15
N LYS A 6 -11.50 11.89 -1.37
CA LYS A 6 -12.58 11.94 -0.39
C LYS A 6 -12.19 11.25 0.91
N ILE A 7 -11.57 10.10 0.81
CA ILE A 7 -11.14 9.35 1.99
C ILE A 7 -10.11 10.13 2.77
N ILE A 8 -9.13 10.70 2.08
CA ILE A 8 -8.08 11.49 2.73
C ILE A 8 -8.67 12.70 3.42
N LYS A 9 -9.60 13.40 2.77
CA LYS A 9 -10.22 14.58 3.37
C LYS A 9 -11.02 14.22 4.60
N VAL A 10 -11.76 13.14 4.57
CA VAL A 10 -12.55 12.69 5.71
C VAL A 10 -11.64 12.36 6.87
N LEU A 11 -10.55 11.66 6.62
CA LEU A 11 -9.60 11.30 7.65
C LEU A 11 -8.97 12.54 8.28
N LEU A 12 -8.60 13.51 7.46
CA LEU A 12 -8.02 14.76 7.96
C LEU A 12 -9.00 15.54 8.81
N LEU A 13 -10.25 15.65 8.37
CA LEU A 13 -11.27 16.35 9.12
C LEU A 13 -11.52 15.68 10.46
N PHE A 14 -11.56 14.37 10.46
CA PHE A 14 -11.75 13.62 11.68
C PHE A 14 -10.61 13.87 12.66
N ALA A 15 -9.38 13.86 12.18
CA ALA A 15 -8.21 14.13 13.01
C ALA A 15 -8.27 15.53 13.63
N VAL A 16 -8.69 16.51 12.85
CA VAL A 16 -8.79 17.88 13.33
C VAL A 16 -9.85 17.99 14.42
N MET A 17 -10.96 17.31 14.26
CA MET A 17 -12.03 17.33 15.26
C MET A 17 -11.61 16.68 16.56
N ILE A 18 -10.76 15.70 16.51
CA ILE A 18 -10.28 15.01 17.70
C ILE A 18 -9.24 15.81 18.46
N LEU A 19 -8.40 16.54 17.75
CA LEU A 19 -7.32 17.28 18.36
C LEU A 19 -7.68 18.10 19.59
N PRO A 20 -8.74 18.93 19.55
CA PRO A 20 -9.05 19.75 20.70
C PRO A 20 -9.46 18.95 21.92
N ALA A 21 -10.11 17.84 21.70
CA ALA A 21 -10.64 17.05 22.79
C ALA A 21 -9.67 16.00 23.27
N GLY A 22 -8.87 15.52 22.35
CA GLY A 22 -8.10 14.36 22.62
C GLY A 22 -6.62 14.56 22.67
N VAL A 23 -6.24 15.78 22.82
CA VAL A 23 -4.86 16.12 22.73
C VAL A 23 -3.91 15.21 23.46
N ALA A 24 -4.22 14.95 24.68
CA ALA A 24 -3.27 14.25 25.52
C ALA A 24 -2.99 12.83 25.08
N ARG A 25 -3.90 12.28 24.34
CA ARG A 25 -3.68 10.96 23.99
C ARG A 25 -3.90 10.71 22.63
N GLY A 26 -3.94 11.68 21.85
CA GLY A 26 -4.08 11.57 20.46
C GLY A 26 -3.02 10.72 19.82
N GLN A 27 -2.18 10.15 20.58
CA GLN A 27 -1.14 9.31 20.09
C GLN A 27 -1.64 7.93 19.85
N GLU A 28 -2.57 7.79 18.94
CA GLU A 28 -2.99 6.46 18.55
C GLU A 28 -1.80 5.78 17.88
N LYS A 29 -1.46 4.62 18.38
CA LYS A 29 -0.33 3.89 17.88
C LYS A 29 -0.61 3.38 16.48
N ALA A 30 0.31 3.59 15.56
CA ALA A 30 0.19 3.07 14.21
C ALA A 30 0.17 1.55 14.20
N GLU A 31 -0.55 0.97 13.26
CA GLU A 31 -0.54 -0.49 13.07
C GLU A 31 0.89 -0.97 12.87
N ASP A 32 1.23 -2.14 13.43
CA ASP A 32 2.51 -2.76 13.18
C ASP A 32 2.56 -3.16 11.72
N PHE A 33 3.57 -2.69 10.99
CA PHE A 33 3.64 -2.89 9.55
C PHE A 33 3.78 -4.37 9.18
N LYS A 34 4.57 -5.12 9.93
CA LYS A 34 4.77 -6.53 9.64
C LYS A 34 3.48 -7.32 9.82
N GLU A 35 2.76 -7.08 10.89
CA GLU A 35 1.47 -7.71 11.13
C GLU A 35 0.46 -7.31 10.06
N PHE A 36 0.49 -6.05 9.68
CA PHE A 36 -0.37 -5.54 8.61
C PHE A 36 -0.09 -6.29 7.30
N VAL A 37 1.18 -6.44 6.93
CA VAL A 37 1.55 -7.15 5.71
C VAL A 37 1.07 -8.60 5.74
N GLU A 38 1.25 -9.28 6.86
CA GLU A 38 0.80 -10.66 7.00
C GLU A 38 -0.70 -10.78 6.74
N ARG A 39 -1.47 -9.84 7.24
CA ARG A 39 -2.91 -9.86 7.03
C ARG A 39 -3.28 -9.43 5.62
N PHE A 40 -2.59 -8.45 5.07
CA PHE A 40 -2.82 -7.96 3.71
C PHE A 40 -2.68 -9.08 2.68
N VAL A 41 -1.69 -9.96 2.85
CA VAL A 41 -1.45 -11.03 1.88
C VAL A 41 -2.33 -12.26 2.10
N SER A 42 -2.96 -12.40 3.26
CA SER A 42 -3.73 -13.60 3.60
C SER A 42 -5.23 -13.41 3.71
N ASP A 43 -5.71 -12.17 3.83
CA ASP A 43 -7.13 -11.89 4.02
C ASP A 43 -7.62 -11.01 2.86
N CYS A 44 -8.41 -11.60 1.99
CA CYS A 44 -8.86 -10.96 0.76
C CYS A 44 -9.66 -9.69 0.97
N GLU A 45 -10.61 -9.73 1.90
CA GLU A 45 -11.43 -8.55 2.20
C GLU A 45 -10.60 -7.45 2.83
N PHE A 46 -9.73 -7.82 3.74
CA PHE A 46 -8.85 -6.85 4.38
C PHE A 46 -7.94 -6.20 3.35
N GLN A 47 -7.34 -6.99 2.47
CA GLN A 47 -6.47 -6.48 1.41
C GLN A 47 -7.20 -5.40 0.62
N ARG A 48 -8.41 -5.71 0.15
CA ARG A 48 -9.17 -4.79 -0.67
C ARG A 48 -9.53 -3.51 0.08
N SER A 49 -9.80 -3.62 1.38
CA SER A 49 -10.15 -2.46 2.20
C SER A 49 -8.98 -1.51 2.43
N ARG A 50 -7.76 -1.97 2.17
CA ARG A 50 -6.55 -1.18 2.41
C ARG A 50 -5.85 -0.74 1.14
N VAL A 51 -6.56 -0.77 0.01
CA VAL A 51 -6.08 -0.23 -1.26
C VAL A 51 -6.88 1.03 -1.57
N LEU A 52 -6.19 2.13 -1.79
CA LEU A 52 -6.84 3.39 -2.16
C LEU A 52 -6.91 3.47 -3.68
N PHE A 53 -8.06 3.12 -4.23
CA PHE A 53 -8.26 3.13 -5.68
C PHE A 53 -8.58 4.53 -6.22
N PRO A 54 -8.10 4.86 -7.42
CA PRO A 54 -7.20 4.05 -8.24
C PRO A 54 -5.77 4.09 -7.70
N VAL A 55 -5.05 2.99 -7.87
CA VAL A 55 -3.66 2.92 -7.44
C VAL A 55 -2.75 2.95 -8.66
N GLU A 56 -1.64 3.68 -8.56
CA GLU A 56 -0.67 3.74 -9.65
C GLU A 56 0.36 2.63 -9.54
N ALA A 57 0.69 2.04 -10.68
CA ALA A 57 1.79 1.09 -10.77
C ALA A 57 2.84 1.69 -11.71
N LEU A 58 4.05 1.84 -11.20
CA LEU A 58 5.18 2.33 -11.98
C LEU A 58 5.97 1.14 -12.47
N LEU A 59 6.00 0.97 -13.80
CA LEU A 59 6.74 -0.12 -14.43
C LEU A 59 8.10 0.40 -14.86
N HIS A 60 9.14 -0.02 -14.14
CA HIS A 60 10.51 0.42 -14.42
C HIS A 60 11.09 -0.41 -15.54
N GLU A 61 11.18 0.18 -16.72
CA GLU A 61 11.75 -0.44 -17.89
C GLU A 61 13.16 0.11 -18.06
N GLU A 62 13.90 -0.42 -19.02
CA GLU A 62 15.33 -0.11 -19.17
C GLU A 62 15.65 1.37 -19.14
N ASP A 63 14.97 2.16 -19.96
CA ASP A 63 15.24 3.60 -20.07
C ASP A 63 14.07 4.49 -19.67
N THR A 64 12.95 3.91 -19.27
CA THR A 64 11.75 4.68 -19.00
C THR A 64 10.99 4.11 -17.83
N VAL A 65 10.06 4.91 -17.33
CA VAL A 65 9.10 4.46 -16.31
C VAL A 65 7.72 4.65 -16.92
N ARG A 66 6.98 3.57 -17.03
CA ARG A 66 5.62 3.61 -17.56
C ARG A 66 4.63 3.56 -16.41
N VAL A 67 3.64 4.44 -16.42
CA VAL A 67 2.63 4.49 -15.38
C VAL A 67 1.37 3.78 -15.85
N VAL A 68 0.88 2.85 -15.03
CA VAL A 68 -0.37 2.16 -15.27
C VAL A 68 -1.28 2.44 -14.08
N VAL A 69 -2.52 2.82 -14.34
CA VAL A 69 -3.48 3.09 -13.29
C VAL A 69 -4.38 1.86 -13.13
N VAL A 70 -4.44 1.35 -11.91
CA VAL A 70 -5.25 0.17 -11.58
C VAL A 70 -6.45 0.63 -10.78
N ASP A 71 -7.65 0.47 -11.31
CA ASP A 71 -8.84 0.83 -10.56
C ASP A 71 -9.39 -0.39 -9.81
N GLU A 72 -10.44 -0.16 -9.05
CA GLU A 72 -11.02 -1.21 -8.22
C GLU A 72 -11.48 -2.41 -9.03
N LYS A 73 -12.00 -2.16 -10.22
CA LYS A 73 -12.48 -3.20 -11.11
C LYS A 73 -11.33 -4.09 -11.60
N ASP A 74 -10.20 -3.45 -11.94
CA ASP A 74 -9.03 -4.19 -12.42
C ASP A 74 -8.36 -5.00 -11.32
N TRP A 75 -8.48 -4.58 -10.08
CA TRP A 75 -7.91 -5.29 -8.95
C TRP A 75 -8.59 -6.63 -8.71
N GLY A 76 -9.89 -6.70 -9.00
CA GLY A 76 -10.67 -7.90 -8.76
C GLY A 76 -11.00 -8.09 -7.28
N GLU A 77 -11.15 -9.31 -6.84
CA GLU A 77 -11.44 -9.59 -5.44
C GLU A 77 -10.23 -9.34 -4.56
N CYS A 78 -9.11 -9.94 -4.93
CA CYS A 78 -7.83 -9.69 -4.28
C CYS A 78 -6.71 -10.30 -5.09
N VAL A 79 -5.49 -9.88 -4.80
CA VAL A 79 -4.29 -10.45 -5.42
C VAL A 79 -3.81 -11.62 -4.57
N SER A 80 -3.53 -12.75 -5.20
CA SER A 80 -2.97 -13.91 -4.52
C SER A 80 -1.45 -13.85 -4.55
N PHE A 81 -0.83 -14.07 -3.40
CA PHE A 81 0.63 -14.07 -3.28
C PHE A 81 1.21 -15.46 -3.06
N SER A 82 0.40 -16.51 -3.23
CA SER A 82 0.82 -17.88 -2.89
C SER A 82 2.02 -18.39 -3.69
N ASP A 83 2.20 -17.88 -4.91
CA ASP A 83 3.31 -18.32 -5.77
C ASP A 83 4.54 -17.42 -5.67
N TYR A 84 4.55 -16.52 -4.70
CA TYR A 84 5.62 -15.53 -4.57
C TYR A 84 6.24 -15.56 -3.19
N ILE A 85 7.44 -15.01 -3.11
CA ILE A 85 8.11 -14.77 -1.83
C ILE A 85 7.78 -13.35 -1.43
N VAL A 86 7.17 -13.20 -0.24
CA VAL A 86 6.80 -11.88 0.29
C VAL A 86 7.63 -11.59 1.52
N LYS A 87 8.23 -10.41 1.56
CA LYS A 87 9.01 -9.98 2.72
C LYS A 87 8.89 -8.49 2.92
N VAL A 88 9.24 -8.03 4.12
CA VAL A 88 9.30 -6.62 4.46
C VAL A 88 10.76 -6.22 4.47
N GLY A 89 11.10 -5.16 3.81
CA GLY A 89 12.48 -4.70 3.76
C GLY A 89 12.61 -3.34 3.12
N PRO A 90 13.84 -2.89 2.91
CA PRO A 90 14.07 -1.57 2.31
C PRO A 90 13.85 -1.60 0.81
N SER A 91 13.31 -0.49 0.30
CA SER A 91 13.17 -0.30 -1.14
C SER A 91 14.53 -0.30 -1.81
N VAL A 92 14.60 -0.84 -3.03
CA VAL A 92 15.85 -0.84 -3.81
C VAL A 92 16.28 0.55 -4.26
N THR A 93 15.38 1.52 -4.22
CA THR A 93 15.70 2.87 -4.70
C THR A 93 15.98 3.88 -3.59
N ASP A 94 15.17 3.90 -2.55
CA ASP A 94 15.29 4.94 -1.52
C ASP A 94 15.41 4.43 -0.08
N GLY A 95 15.40 3.12 0.11
CA GLY A 95 15.53 2.54 1.44
C GLY A 95 14.29 2.61 2.31
N ALA A 96 13.19 3.17 1.83
CA ALA A 96 11.95 3.19 2.58
C ALA A 96 11.45 1.76 2.81
N THR A 97 10.77 1.53 3.93
CA THR A 97 10.24 0.20 4.23
C THR A 97 9.07 -0.13 3.34
N VAL A 98 9.14 -1.24 2.65
CA VAL A 98 8.12 -1.66 1.68
C VAL A 98 7.83 -3.15 1.83
N MET A 99 6.73 -3.59 1.22
CA MET A 99 6.47 -5.01 1.05
C MET A 99 7.08 -5.41 -0.29
N ILE A 100 7.96 -6.38 -0.27
CA ILE A 100 8.67 -6.85 -1.47
C ILE A 100 8.09 -8.18 -1.91
N VAL A 101 7.66 -8.25 -3.17
CA VAL A 101 7.12 -9.48 -3.75
C VAL A 101 8.09 -9.95 -4.83
N GLN A 102 8.65 -11.13 -4.62
CA GLN A 102 9.60 -11.73 -5.56
C GLN A 102 9.05 -13.02 -6.13
N GLY A 103 9.29 -13.22 -7.42
CA GLY A 103 8.98 -14.50 -8.04
C GLY A 103 10.06 -15.51 -7.73
N LYS A 104 9.70 -16.78 -7.87
CA LYS A 104 10.62 -17.89 -7.69
C LYS A 104 11.27 -18.18 -9.05
N ASP A 105 12.50 -17.72 -9.24
CA ASP A 105 13.28 -17.96 -10.46
C ASP A 105 12.70 -17.40 -11.76
N ASN A 106 11.93 -16.32 -11.68
CA ASN A 106 11.32 -15.75 -12.89
C ASN A 106 11.53 -14.24 -13.06
N GLY A 107 12.41 -13.64 -12.28
CA GLY A 107 12.73 -12.21 -12.43
C GLY A 107 11.69 -11.23 -11.92
N VAL A 108 10.61 -11.71 -11.32
CA VAL A 108 9.58 -10.82 -10.80
C VAL A 108 10.07 -10.14 -9.52
N LEU A 109 9.94 -8.81 -9.49
CA LEU A 109 10.28 -8.01 -8.32
C LEU A 109 9.36 -6.80 -8.29
N VAL A 110 8.44 -6.77 -7.34
CA VAL A 110 7.49 -5.67 -7.19
C VAL A 110 7.53 -5.17 -5.76
N GLU A 111 7.59 -3.85 -5.61
CA GLU A 111 7.50 -3.21 -4.30
C GLU A 111 6.11 -2.65 -4.12
N TYR A 112 5.49 -2.97 -3.00
CA TYR A 112 4.21 -2.40 -2.61
C TYR A 112 4.48 -1.33 -1.57
N ARG A 113 4.18 -0.08 -1.92
CA ARG A 113 4.42 1.06 -1.05
C ARG A 113 3.15 1.48 -0.34
N PHE A 114 3.23 1.48 0.98
CA PHE A 114 2.10 1.83 1.83
C PHE A 114 2.36 3.15 2.54
N GLY A 115 1.28 3.82 2.90
CA GLY A 115 1.36 5.03 3.69
C GLY A 115 0.35 4.98 4.82
N LEU A 116 0.63 5.71 5.88
CA LEU A 116 -0.28 5.80 7.02
C LEU A 116 -1.34 6.86 6.79
N ALA A 117 -2.57 6.54 7.15
CA ALA A 117 -3.65 7.49 7.24
C ALA A 117 -4.46 7.07 8.45
N ASP A 118 -4.60 7.96 9.42
CA ASP A 118 -5.31 7.68 10.67
C ASP A 118 -4.78 6.42 11.35
N SER A 119 -3.45 6.32 11.44
CA SER A 119 -2.72 5.21 12.07
C SER A 119 -2.91 3.85 11.39
N LYS A 120 -3.45 3.83 10.20
CA LYS A 120 -3.65 2.60 9.42
C LYS A 120 -2.89 2.66 8.12
N TRP A 121 -2.38 1.50 7.68
CA TRP A 121 -1.64 1.42 6.44
C TRP A 121 -2.56 1.23 5.25
N PHE A 122 -2.29 1.97 4.17
CA PHE A 122 -3.00 1.85 2.90
C PHE A 122 -2.01 1.75 1.76
N LEU A 123 -2.34 0.93 0.77
CA LEU A 123 -1.50 0.83 -0.43
C LEU A 123 -1.60 2.12 -1.23
N LYS A 124 -0.44 2.72 -1.49
CA LYS A 124 -0.33 3.97 -2.23
C LYS A 124 0.12 3.78 -3.66
N ARG A 125 1.05 2.86 -3.88
CA ARG A 125 1.68 2.71 -5.18
C ARG A 125 2.39 1.37 -5.28
N LEU A 126 2.43 0.84 -6.50
CA LEU A 126 3.23 -0.33 -6.82
C LEU A 126 4.41 0.13 -7.67
N GLU A 127 5.57 -0.47 -7.45
CA GLU A 127 6.72 -0.23 -8.33
C GLU A 127 7.25 -1.57 -8.79
N ASP A 128 7.20 -1.78 -10.10
CA ASP A 128 7.56 -3.05 -10.72
C ASP A 128 8.94 -2.95 -11.35
N TYR A 129 9.88 -3.68 -10.79
CA TYR A 129 11.26 -3.76 -11.28
C TYR A 129 11.54 -5.10 -11.94
N SER A 130 10.52 -5.84 -12.30
CA SER A 130 10.70 -7.17 -12.89
C SER A 130 11.50 -7.11 -14.19
N MET A 131 12.27 -8.16 -14.42
CA MET A 131 13.12 -8.26 -15.62
C MET A 131 12.69 -9.39 -16.51
#